data_73460888b6bb62f7fa9a34d176a2a863
#
_entry.id   73460888b6bb62f7fa9a34d176a2a863
#
_cell.length_a   1.000
_cell.length_b   1.000
_cell.length_c   1.000
_cell.angle_alpha   90.00
_cell.angle_beta   90.00
_cell.angle_gamma   90.00
#
_symmetry.space_group_name_H-M   'P 1'
#
loop_
_entity.id
_entity.type
_entity.pdbx_description
1 polymer ?
#
loop_
_entity_poly.entity_id
_entity_poly.type
_entity_poly.pdbx_seq_one_letter_code
_entity_poly.pdbx_strand_id
1 'polypeptide(L)'
;MKPRSLFPLSFVVACATVFCHAIGAADPVPAPVAQPAKQLILPGEVMSVAGRTAFLFTPAATSAAGPKPWILYAPTLPSYPDKAEQWMHEQFTQAGVAVAGIDTGESYGSPEGVKAAEALHAEMVRRGYATKPAVLGRSRGGLWASAWAIAHPELTAGVGGIYPVYDWRTFPGVAKAAPAYGLTPDELIARVGELCPIERIDVAAKGSVPFCIIHGDDDKLVPLGPNSAELKKRYEAAEKGNLVNLIVAKGQGHSFWEGFFRCQELVDFLIERARSGAR
;
A
#
# COMPACT_ATOMS: atom_id res chain seq x y z
N MET A 1 63.00 -69.17 -39.71
CA MET A 1 63.30 -68.82 -38.31
C MET A 1 63.76 -67.35 -38.31
N LYS A 2 62.97 -66.45 -37.75
CA LYS A 2 63.28 -65.01 -37.65
C LYS A 2 63.36 -64.65 -36.17
N PRO A 3 64.32 -63.86 -35.78
CA PRO A 3 64.54 -63.50 -34.33
C PRO A 3 63.55 -62.39 -33.90
N ARG A 4 63.19 -62.49 -32.67
CA ARG A 4 62.33 -61.49 -31.97
C ARG A 4 63.23 -60.30 -31.54
N SER A 5 62.87 -59.08 -31.89
CA SER A 5 63.45 -57.83 -31.40
C SER A 5 62.69 -57.37 -30.12
N LEU A 6 63.48 -57.11 -29.05
CA LEU A 6 63.07 -56.52 -27.81
C LEU A 6 63.06 -55.01 -27.94
N PHE A 7 61.98 -54.32 -27.61
CA PHE A 7 61.91 -52.86 -27.48
C PHE A 7 61.99 -52.50 -26.00
N PRO A 8 62.69 -51.43 -25.61
CA PRO A 8 62.76 -50.97 -24.25
C PRO A 8 61.58 -50.13 -23.87
N LEU A 9 61.06 -50.33 -22.65
CA LEU A 9 60.02 -49.60 -22.00
C LEU A 9 60.53 -48.20 -21.57
N SER A 10 60.10 -47.11 -22.18
CA SER A 10 60.36 -45.75 -21.72
C SER A 10 59.30 -45.34 -20.69
N PHE A 11 59.74 -45.10 -19.47
CA PHE A 11 58.91 -44.52 -18.41
C PHE A 11 58.71 -43.03 -18.70
N VAL A 12 57.47 -42.59 -18.98
CA VAL A 12 57.11 -41.16 -19.01
C VAL A 12 56.60 -40.80 -17.62
N VAL A 13 57.36 -39.96 -16.92
CA VAL A 13 56.92 -39.34 -15.67
C VAL A 13 56.03 -38.16 -16.03
N ALA A 14 54.72 -38.29 -15.81
CA ALA A 14 53.76 -37.19 -15.95
C ALA A 14 53.84 -36.30 -14.68
N CYS A 15 54.37 -35.10 -14.84
CA CYS A 15 54.34 -34.05 -13.82
C CYS A 15 52.92 -33.43 -13.81
N ALA A 16 52.12 -33.76 -12.80
CA ALA A 16 50.82 -33.15 -12.60
C ALA A 16 51.00 -31.74 -11.96
N THR A 17 50.86 -30.71 -12.77
CA THR A 17 50.77 -29.33 -12.29
C THR A 17 49.39 -29.08 -11.68
N VAL A 18 49.31 -28.98 -10.36
CA VAL A 18 48.12 -28.57 -9.63
C VAL A 18 47.92 -27.07 -9.85
N PHE A 19 46.94 -26.71 -10.70
CA PHE A 19 46.46 -25.33 -10.77
C PHE A 19 45.59 -25.03 -9.55
N CYS A 20 46.17 -24.31 -8.56
CA CYS A 20 45.39 -23.70 -7.50
C CYS A 20 44.59 -22.53 -8.10
N HIS A 21 43.28 -22.75 -8.35
CA HIS A 21 42.38 -21.65 -8.64
C HIS A 21 42.18 -20.85 -7.36
N ALA A 22 42.72 -19.63 -7.33
CA ALA A 22 42.34 -18.64 -6.32
C ALA A 22 40.86 -18.39 -6.41
N ILE A 23 40.10 -18.78 -5.38
CA ILE A 23 38.71 -18.38 -5.21
C ILE A 23 38.73 -16.86 -4.99
N GLY A 24 38.36 -16.11 -6.01
CA GLY A 24 38.18 -14.66 -5.91
C GLY A 24 37.22 -14.35 -4.78
N ALA A 25 37.63 -13.51 -3.84
CA ALA A 25 36.73 -12.99 -2.82
C ALA A 25 35.55 -12.29 -3.54
N ALA A 26 34.33 -12.72 -3.24
CA ALA A 26 33.14 -12.04 -3.73
C ALA A 26 33.20 -10.58 -3.27
N ASP A 27 32.96 -9.66 -4.20
CA ASP A 27 32.87 -8.24 -3.88
C ASP A 27 31.87 -8.05 -2.72
N PRO A 28 32.17 -7.19 -1.75
CA PRO A 28 31.25 -6.95 -0.64
C PRO A 28 29.95 -6.40 -1.17
N VAL A 29 28.84 -7.09 -0.87
CA VAL A 29 27.49 -6.61 -1.17
C VAL A 29 27.37 -5.19 -0.60
N PRO A 30 27.05 -4.17 -1.41
CA PRO A 30 26.95 -2.81 -0.91
C PRO A 30 25.95 -2.78 0.24
N ALA A 31 26.35 -2.14 1.34
CA ALA A 31 25.47 -1.97 2.49
C ALA A 31 24.15 -1.32 2.04
N PRO A 32 22.99 -1.75 2.57
CA PRO A 32 21.70 -1.16 2.22
C PRO A 32 21.78 0.36 2.45
N VAL A 33 21.50 1.13 1.40
CA VAL A 33 21.40 2.58 1.53
C VAL A 33 20.31 2.86 2.57
N ALA A 34 20.70 3.49 3.68
CA ALA A 34 19.76 3.84 4.73
C ALA A 34 18.64 4.70 4.12
N GLN A 35 17.41 4.21 4.18
CA GLN A 35 16.27 5.02 3.71
C GLN A 35 16.17 6.28 4.58
N PRO A 36 15.80 7.44 4.00
CA PRO A 36 15.63 8.66 4.77
C PRO A 36 14.63 8.42 5.89
N ALA A 37 14.97 8.85 7.10
CA ALA A 37 14.11 8.68 8.26
C ALA A 37 12.76 9.37 8.02
N LYS A 38 11.63 8.70 8.34
CA LYS A 38 10.29 9.29 8.27
C LYS A 38 10.24 10.53 9.16
N GLN A 39 9.93 11.69 8.55
CA GLN A 39 9.63 12.91 9.27
C GLN A 39 8.13 12.96 9.56
N LEU A 40 7.79 13.16 10.84
CA LEU A 40 6.39 13.27 11.26
C LEU A 40 5.90 14.69 11.10
N ILE A 41 4.70 14.87 10.54
CA ILE A 41 4.02 16.18 10.40
C ILE A 41 3.20 16.54 11.65
N LEU A 42 2.98 15.60 12.55
CA LEU A 42 2.30 15.77 13.84
C LEU A 42 3.06 15.03 14.95
N PRO A 43 2.78 15.34 16.23
CA PRO A 43 3.28 14.54 17.35
C PRO A 43 2.91 13.06 17.22
N GLY A 44 3.89 12.18 17.42
CA GLY A 44 3.71 10.75 17.24
C GLY A 44 5.03 10.00 17.36
N GLU A 45 5.04 8.76 16.90
CA GLU A 45 6.23 7.91 16.89
C GLU A 45 6.51 7.32 15.52
N VAL A 46 7.77 7.05 15.24
CA VAL A 46 8.23 6.18 14.16
C VAL A 46 8.64 4.86 14.78
N MET A 47 8.14 3.77 14.23
CA MET A 47 8.38 2.41 14.75
C MET A 47 8.75 1.45 13.63
N SER A 48 9.32 0.30 14.00
CA SER A 48 9.54 -0.80 13.06
C SER A 48 8.47 -1.88 13.27
N VAL A 49 7.79 -2.26 12.19
CA VAL A 49 6.78 -3.32 12.19
C VAL A 49 7.12 -4.30 11.07
N ALA A 50 7.36 -5.56 11.42
CA ALA A 50 7.81 -6.60 10.48
C ALA A 50 9.01 -6.17 9.60
N GLY A 51 9.97 -5.44 10.21
CA GLY A 51 11.16 -4.92 9.52
C GLY A 51 10.93 -3.73 8.60
N ARG A 52 9.71 -3.16 8.57
CA ARG A 52 9.34 -1.98 7.78
C ARG A 52 9.14 -0.76 8.67
N THR A 53 9.43 0.42 8.14
CA THR A 53 9.14 1.68 8.81
C THR A 53 7.63 1.90 8.87
N ALA A 54 7.13 2.24 10.06
CA ALA A 54 5.75 2.64 10.28
C ALA A 54 5.70 3.91 11.13
N PHE A 55 4.58 4.61 11.10
CA PHE A 55 4.35 5.77 11.98
C PHE A 55 3.00 5.64 12.69
N LEU A 56 2.88 6.36 13.80
CA LEU A 56 1.64 6.51 14.56
C LEU A 56 1.51 7.94 15.05
N PHE A 57 0.47 8.66 14.61
CA PHE A 57 0.04 9.91 15.24
C PHE A 57 -0.92 9.58 16.37
N THR A 58 -0.55 9.98 17.57
CA THR A 58 -1.31 9.68 18.78
C THR A 58 -2.18 10.87 19.17
N PRO A 59 -3.48 10.68 19.44
CA PRO A 59 -4.33 11.73 19.97
C PRO A 59 -3.82 12.25 21.32
N ALA A 60 -3.99 13.55 21.58
CA ALA A 60 -3.57 14.18 22.84
C ALA A 60 -4.33 13.64 24.07
N ALA A 61 -5.57 13.19 23.88
CA ALA A 61 -6.39 12.57 24.90
C ALA A 61 -7.14 11.36 24.33
N THR A 62 -7.07 10.24 25.02
CA THR A 62 -7.93 9.07 24.75
C THR A 62 -8.92 8.96 25.89
N SER A 63 -10.20 9.25 25.62
CA SER A 63 -11.21 9.40 26.68
C SER A 63 -12.06 8.16 26.94
N ALA A 64 -11.84 7.02 26.31
CA ALA A 64 -12.75 5.89 26.40
C ALA A 64 -12.10 4.65 27.02
N ALA A 65 -12.85 4.01 27.92
CA ALA A 65 -12.67 2.61 28.24
C ALA A 65 -13.06 1.79 27.01
N GLY A 66 -12.11 1.08 26.40
CA GLY A 66 -12.34 0.24 25.23
C GLY A 66 -11.26 0.42 24.16
N PRO A 67 -11.43 -0.25 23.00
CA PRO A 67 -10.49 -0.15 21.88
C PRO A 67 -10.39 1.29 21.35
N LYS A 68 -9.17 1.75 21.05
CA LYS A 68 -8.93 3.12 20.57
C LYS A 68 -9.27 3.22 19.09
N PRO A 69 -10.04 4.24 18.63
CA PRO A 69 -10.33 4.43 17.22
C PRO A 69 -9.07 4.86 16.44
N TRP A 70 -8.93 4.37 15.21
CA TRP A 70 -7.80 4.75 14.36
C TRP A 70 -8.10 4.66 12.87
N ILE A 71 -7.23 5.27 12.08
CA ILE A 71 -7.23 5.29 10.64
C ILE A 71 -5.96 4.62 10.13
N LEU A 72 -6.10 3.63 9.23
CA LEU A 72 -5.05 3.06 8.44
C LEU A 72 -4.81 3.97 7.23
N TYR A 73 -3.63 4.56 7.15
CA TYR A 73 -3.27 5.53 6.11
C TYR A 73 -2.38 4.92 5.03
N ALA A 74 -2.66 5.26 3.77
CA ALA A 74 -1.85 5.02 2.60
C ALA A 74 -1.73 6.31 1.76
N PRO A 75 -0.65 6.62 1.10
CA PRO A 75 0.32 5.75 0.46
C PRO A 75 1.59 5.53 1.30
N THR A 76 2.61 5.01 0.60
CA THR A 76 3.88 4.58 1.15
C THR A 76 4.73 5.71 1.74
N LEU A 77 5.63 5.35 2.64
CA LEU A 77 6.63 6.20 3.28
C LEU A 77 7.94 6.23 2.45
N PRO A 78 8.86 7.19 2.71
CA PRO A 78 8.84 8.16 3.82
C PRO A 78 8.07 9.46 3.53
N SER A 79 7.70 9.73 2.27
CA SER A 79 7.19 11.04 1.83
C SER A 79 5.80 11.38 2.37
N TYR A 80 4.99 10.39 2.75
CA TYR A 80 3.59 10.59 3.11
C TYR A 80 3.28 10.09 4.54
N PRO A 81 2.28 10.69 5.24
CA PRO A 81 1.56 11.91 4.84
C PRO A 81 2.51 13.11 4.80
N ASP A 82 2.23 14.08 3.91
CA ASP A 82 2.99 15.31 3.78
C ASP A 82 2.27 16.52 4.41
N LYS A 83 2.92 17.70 4.33
CA LYS A 83 2.40 18.92 4.95
C LYS A 83 1.02 19.35 4.41
N ALA A 84 0.65 18.98 3.17
CA ALA A 84 -0.66 19.32 2.63
C ALA A 84 -1.79 18.63 3.40
N GLU A 85 -1.52 17.44 3.97
CA GLU A 85 -2.48 16.65 4.74
C GLU A 85 -2.52 17.01 6.24
N GLN A 86 -1.63 17.91 6.70
CA GLN A 86 -1.47 18.21 8.12
C GLN A 86 -2.79 18.59 8.79
N TRP A 87 -3.56 19.51 8.21
CA TRP A 87 -4.83 19.95 8.77
C TRP A 87 -5.80 18.78 8.99
N MET A 88 -5.93 17.91 8.00
CA MET A 88 -6.83 16.73 8.09
C MET A 88 -6.40 15.79 9.23
N HIS A 89 -5.12 15.50 9.33
CA HIS A 89 -4.59 14.65 10.41
C HIS A 89 -4.71 15.30 11.79
N GLU A 90 -4.60 16.64 11.89
CA GLU A 90 -4.90 17.38 13.11
C GLU A 90 -6.37 17.21 13.53
N GLN A 91 -7.32 17.29 12.59
CA GLN A 91 -8.74 17.05 12.89
C GLN A 91 -8.97 15.62 13.44
N PHE A 92 -8.33 14.60 12.87
CA PHE A 92 -8.43 13.23 13.35
C PHE A 92 -7.90 13.11 14.79
N THR A 93 -6.70 13.61 15.05
CA THR A 93 -6.08 13.48 16.38
C THR A 93 -6.81 14.31 17.45
N GLN A 94 -7.31 15.49 17.11
CA GLN A 94 -8.16 16.32 17.98
C GLN A 94 -9.49 15.62 18.29
N ALA A 95 -10.03 14.86 17.35
CA ALA A 95 -11.23 14.05 17.55
C ALA A 95 -10.98 12.75 18.35
N GLY A 96 -9.76 12.51 18.83
CA GLY A 96 -9.39 11.31 19.58
C GLY A 96 -9.13 10.07 18.69
N VAL A 97 -8.94 10.26 17.38
CA VAL A 97 -8.68 9.18 16.42
C VAL A 97 -7.18 9.18 16.06
N ALA A 98 -6.52 8.06 16.27
CA ALA A 98 -5.13 7.88 15.87
C ALA A 98 -5.01 7.68 14.35
N VAL A 99 -3.83 7.96 13.79
CA VAL A 99 -3.52 7.65 12.40
C VAL A 99 -2.21 6.87 12.33
N ALA A 100 -2.22 5.73 11.66
CA ALA A 100 -1.03 4.91 11.48
C ALA A 100 -0.87 4.50 10.02
N GLY A 101 0.38 4.41 9.57
CA GLY A 101 0.73 3.92 8.25
C GLY A 101 2.05 3.16 8.28
N ILE A 102 2.24 2.30 7.29
CA ILE A 102 3.43 1.47 7.14
C ILE A 102 4.01 1.61 5.73
N ASP A 103 5.32 1.53 5.62
CA ASP A 103 5.99 1.51 4.33
C ASP A 103 5.74 0.18 3.61
N THR A 104 4.88 0.22 2.61
CA THR A 104 4.62 -0.94 1.74
C THR A 104 5.50 -0.94 0.48
N GLY A 105 6.38 0.06 0.34
CA GLY A 105 7.03 0.34 -0.95
C GLY A 105 6.01 0.71 -2.04
N GLU A 106 6.41 0.72 -3.29
CA GLU A 106 5.50 0.94 -4.42
C GLU A 106 4.77 -0.37 -4.77
N SER A 107 3.96 -0.87 -3.83
CA SER A 107 3.27 -2.17 -3.96
C SER A 107 1.99 -2.12 -4.79
N TYR A 108 1.46 -0.93 -5.08
CA TYR A 108 0.27 -0.71 -5.95
C TYR A 108 -0.92 -1.63 -5.65
N GLY A 109 -1.13 -1.97 -4.36
CA GLY A 109 -2.22 -2.86 -3.93
C GLY A 109 -1.95 -4.35 -4.11
N SER A 110 -0.69 -4.74 -4.33
CA SER A 110 -0.29 -6.13 -4.42
C SER A 110 -0.49 -6.90 -3.10
N PRO A 111 -0.53 -8.25 -3.13
CA PRO A 111 -0.63 -9.07 -1.93
C PRO A 111 0.46 -8.78 -0.89
N GLU A 112 1.67 -8.41 -1.32
CA GLU A 112 2.75 -8.04 -0.40
C GLU A 112 2.47 -6.72 0.32
N GLY A 113 1.85 -5.76 -0.36
CA GLY A 113 1.37 -4.52 0.27
C GLY A 113 0.28 -4.78 1.32
N VAL A 114 -0.64 -5.70 1.03
CA VAL A 114 -1.68 -6.14 1.98
C VAL A 114 -1.06 -6.78 3.22
N LYS A 115 -0.09 -7.70 3.06
CA LYS A 115 0.64 -8.32 4.19
C LYS A 115 1.33 -7.29 5.09
N ALA A 116 1.93 -6.24 4.50
CA ALA A 116 2.52 -5.17 5.30
C ALA A 116 1.46 -4.43 6.12
N ALA A 117 0.29 -4.14 5.54
CA ALA A 117 -0.83 -3.54 6.25
C ALA A 117 -1.40 -4.46 7.34
N GLU A 118 -1.47 -5.77 7.09
CA GLU A 118 -1.86 -6.79 8.10
C GLU A 118 -0.90 -6.79 9.30
N ALA A 119 0.40 -6.69 9.06
CA ALA A 119 1.38 -6.60 10.14
C ALA A 119 1.18 -5.33 10.99
N LEU A 120 0.93 -4.17 10.36
CA LEU A 120 0.59 -2.94 11.08
C LEU A 120 -0.72 -3.10 11.85
N HIS A 121 -1.75 -3.67 11.23
CA HIS A 121 -3.04 -3.90 11.88
C HIS A 121 -2.87 -4.77 13.15
N ALA A 122 -2.13 -5.88 13.06
CA ALA A 122 -1.86 -6.74 14.20
C ALA A 122 -1.14 -6.00 15.34
N GLU A 123 -0.15 -5.15 15.00
CA GLU A 123 0.55 -4.32 15.97
C GLU A 123 -0.37 -3.29 16.63
N MET A 124 -1.25 -2.64 15.86
CA MET A 124 -2.22 -1.68 16.37
C MET A 124 -3.22 -2.35 17.33
N VAL A 125 -3.75 -3.51 16.97
CA VAL A 125 -4.64 -4.29 17.84
C VAL A 125 -3.92 -4.68 19.16
N ARG A 126 -2.67 -5.14 19.08
CA ARG A 126 -1.84 -5.45 20.25
C ARG A 126 -1.64 -4.25 21.19
N ARG A 127 -1.63 -3.03 20.64
CA ARG A 127 -1.54 -1.76 21.38
C ARG A 127 -2.89 -1.25 21.91
N GLY A 128 -3.97 -2.03 21.74
CA GLY A 128 -5.31 -1.72 22.22
C GLY A 128 -6.10 -0.79 21.30
N TYR A 129 -5.74 -0.73 20.01
CA TYR A 129 -6.56 -0.08 18.98
C TYR A 129 -7.64 -1.02 18.44
N ALA A 130 -8.66 -0.45 17.83
CA ALA A 130 -9.81 -1.18 17.30
C ALA A 130 -9.39 -2.17 16.20
N THR A 131 -10.09 -3.30 16.10
CA THR A 131 -9.90 -4.29 15.04
C THR A 131 -10.45 -3.82 13.69
N LYS A 132 -11.31 -2.80 13.68
CA LYS A 132 -11.90 -2.23 12.46
C LYS A 132 -11.47 -0.77 12.28
N PRO A 133 -10.30 -0.48 11.70
CA PRO A 133 -9.96 0.88 11.33
C PRO A 133 -10.85 1.44 10.22
N ALA A 134 -10.99 2.78 10.18
CA ALA A 134 -11.23 3.44 8.92
C ALA A 134 -9.94 3.44 8.09
N VAL A 135 -10.04 3.57 6.78
CA VAL A 135 -8.89 3.56 5.86
C VAL A 135 -8.87 4.84 5.04
N LEU A 136 -7.73 5.50 4.91
CA LEU A 136 -7.57 6.69 4.08
C LEU A 136 -6.53 6.45 2.99
N GLY A 137 -6.96 6.56 1.73
CA GLY A 137 -6.08 6.45 0.57
C GLY A 137 -5.97 7.76 -0.21
N ARG A 138 -4.74 8.29 -0.40
CA ARG A 138 -4.49 9.44 -1.25
C ARG A 138 -3.79 9.01 -2.53
N SER A 139 -4.30 9.46 -3.70
CA SER A 139 -3.70 9.20 -5.01
C SER A 139 -3.44 7.70 -5.22
N ARG A 140 -2.22 7.27 -5.51
CA ARG A 140 -1.88 5.84 -5.60
C ARG A 140 -2.21 5.04 -4.33
N GLY A 141 -2.31 5.71 -3.17
CA GLY A 141 -2.75 5.09 -1.92
C GLY A 141 -4.16 4.51 -1.97
N GLY A 142 -4.98 4.93 -2.92
CA GLY A 142 -6.27 4.30 -3.20
C GLY A 142 -6.18 2.82 -3.58
N LEU A 143 -5.10 2.41 -4.29
CA LEU A 143 -4.84 1.00 -4.61
C LEU A 143 -4.61 0.16 -3.35
N TRP A 144 -3.85 0.68 -2.36
CA TRP A 144 -3.65 -0.02 -1.07
C TRP A 144 -4.92 -0.05 -0.23
N ALA A 145 -5.61 1.10 -0.13
CA ALA A 145 -6.84 1.22 0.65
C ALA A 145 -7.94 0.28 0.13
N SER A 146 -8.12 0.21 -1.20
CA SER A 146 -9.09 -0.69 -1.81
C SER A 146 -8.66 -2.16 -1.73
N ALA A 147 -7.37 -2.47 -1.93
CA ALA A 147 -6.86 -3.84 -1.77
C ALA A 147 -7.06 -4.36 -0.34
N TRP A 148 -6.83 -3.52 0.69
CA TRP A 148 -7.16 -3.83 2.07
C TRP A 148 -8.66 -4.12 2.26
N ALA A 149 -9.53 -3.21 1.79
CA ALA A 149 -10.98 -3.34 1.93
C ALA A 149 -11.54 -4.57 1.20
N ILE A 150 -10.90 -5.00 0.10
CA ILE A 150 -11.24 -6.21 -0.64
C ILE A 150 -10.77 -7.46 0.10
N ALA A 151 -9.56 -7.43 0.66
CA ALA A 151 -9.01 -8.57 1.41
C ALA A 151 -9.70 -8.77 2.76
N HIS A 152 -10.09 -7.67 3.42
CA HIS A 152 -10.61 -7.64 4.79
C HIS A 152 -11.87 -6.76 4.93
N PRO A 153 -12.96 -7.03 4.21
CA PRO A 153 -14.18 -6.22 4.31
C PRO A 153 -14.75 -6.23 5.74
N GLU A 154 -14.62 -7.32 6.48
CA GLU A 154 -15.06 -7.48 7.87
C GLU A 154 -14.21 -6.67 8.86
N LEU A 155 -12.96 -6.35 8.52
CA LEU A 155 -12.04 -5.53 9.33
C LEU A 155 -11.99 -4.06 8.89
N THR A 156 -12.86 -3.64 7.97
CA THR A 156 -12.86 -2.28 7.42
C THR A 156 -14.10 -1.53 7.85
N ALA A 157 -13.94 -0.45 8.62
CA ALA A 157 -15.06 0.37 9.07
C ALA A 157 -15.60 1.30 7.96
N GLY A 158 -14.74 1.69 7.03
CA GLY A 158 -15.04 2.53 5.88
C GLY A 158 -13.76 3.03 5.22
N VAL A 159 -13.85 3.50 3.97
CA VAL A 159 -12.70 3.95 3.18
C VAL A 159 -12.91 5.39 2.71
N GLY A 160 -11.96 6.26 3.04
CA GLY A 160 -11.84 7.62 2.51
C GLY A 160 -10.86 7.68 1.35
N GLY A 161 -11.12 8.52 0.36
CA GLY A 161 -10.23 8.70 -0.78
C GLY A 161 -10.02 10.17 -1.17
N ILE A 162 -8.76 10.57 -1.39
CA ILE A 162 -8.38 11.85 -1.98
C ILE A 162 -7.84 11.57 -3.37
N TYR A 163 -8.57 11.92 -4.42
CA TYR A 163 -8.29 11.61 -5.83
C TYR A 163 -7.65 10.22 -6.03
N PRO A 164 -8.28 9.16 -5.51
CA PRO A 164 -7.64 7.85 -5.39
C PRO A 164 -7.54 7.13 -6.72
N VAL A 165 -6.44 6.39 -6.88
CA VAL A 165 -6.30 5.37 -7.94
C VAL A 165 -6.95 4.08 -7.46
N TYR A 166 -7.80 3.49 -8.30
CA TYR A 166 -8.36 2.16 -8.07
C TYR A 166 -8.02 1.19 -9.20
N ASP A 167 -7.57 1.74 -10.33
CA ASP A 167 -7.18 1.00 -11.51
C ASP A 167 -5.71 1.28 -11.87
N TRP A 168 -4.83 0.32 -11.60
CA TRP A 168 -3.41 0.47 -11.92
C TRP A 168 -3.13 0.52 -13.44
N ARG A 169 -4.11 0.23 -14.32
CA ARG A 169 -4.00 0.48 -15.77
C ARG A 169 -3.96 1.98 -16.08
N THR A 170 -4.64 2.79 -15.29
CA THR A 170 -4.67 4.25 -15.44
C THR A 170 -3.43 4.91 -14.82
N PHE A 171 -3.03 4.45 -13.65
CA PHE A 171 -1.83 4.87 -12.93
C PHE A 171 -1.36 3.76 -11.98
N PRO A 172 -0.09 3.40 -11.95
CA PRO A 172 1.06 3.96 -12.69
C PRO A 172 1.23 3.41 -14.11
N GLY A 173 0.29 2.61 -14.59
CA GLY A 173 0.37 1.81 -15.80
C GLY A 173 0.85 0.38 -15.52
N VAL A 174 0.39 -0.56 -16.36
CA VAL A 174 0.63 -2.01 -16.19
C VAL A 174 2.12 -2.33 -16.04
N ALA A 175 2.96 -1.77 -16.92
CA ALA A 175 4.40 -2.05 -16.93
C ALA A 175 5.09 -1.65 -15.61
N LYS A 176 4.63 -0.57 -14.97
CA LYS A 176 5.21 -0.07 -13.71
C LYS A 176 4.62 -0.80 -12.50
N ALA A 177 3.39 -1.27 -12.58
CA ALA A 177 2.75 -2.03 -11.51
C ALA A 177 3.22 -3.49 -11.45
N ALA A 178 3.48 -4.12 -12.59
CA ALA A 178 3.75 -5.56 -12.70
C ALA A 178 4.85 -6.09 -11.76
N PRO A 179 6.01 -5.42 -11.61
CA PRO A 179 7.05 -5.90 -10.68
C PRO A 179 6.58 -6.02 -9.23
N ALA A 180 5.66 -5.16 -8.78
CA ALA A 180 5.11 -5.22 -7.42
C ALA A 180 4.26 -6.48 -7.17
N TYR A 181 3.77 -7.10 -8.23
CA TYR A 181 3.02 -8.35 -8.20
C TYR A 181 3.90 -9.58 -8.50
N GLY A 182 5.21 -9.37 -8.79
CA GLY A 182 6.12 -10.45 -9.20
C GLY A 182 5.81 -11.01 -10.59
N LEU A 183 5.19 -10.20 -11.47
CA LEU A 183 4.68 -10.59 -12.78
C LEU A 183 5.31 -9.73 -13.89
N THR A 184 5.27 -10.24 -15.12
CA THR A 184 5.46 -9.43 -16.33
C THR A 184 4.21 -8.59 -16.61
N PRO A 185 4.31 -7.53 -17.43
CA PRO A 185 3.13 -6.76 -17.83
C PRO A 185 2.02 -7.59 -18.48
N ASP A 186 2.38 -8.55 -19.33
CA ASP A 186 1.43 -9.41 -20.03
C ASP A 186 0.72 -10.37 -19.06
N GLU A 187 1.45 -10.93 -18.08
CA GLU A 187 0.87 -11.76 -17.03
C GLU A 187 -0.05 -10.95 -16.10
N LEU A 188 0.34 -9.72 -15.76
CA LEU A 188 -0.50 -8.87 -14.91
C LEU A 188 -1.81 -8.49 -15.61
N ILE A 189 -1.76 -8.10 -16.89
CA ILE A 189 -2.98 -7.74 -17.63
C ILE A 189 -3.87 -8.95 -17.89
N ALA A 190 -3.30 -10.13 -18.12
CA ALA A 190 -4.06 -11.37 -18.25
C ALA A 190 -4.84 -11.73 -16.99
N ARG A 191 -4.40 -11.25 -15.82
CA ARG A 191 -5.02 -11.47 -14.51
C ARG A 191 -5.73 -10.24 -13.94
N VAL A 192 -6.10 -9.28 -14.79
CA VAL A 192 -6.72 -8.03 -14.36
C VAL A 192 -7.95 -8.24 -13.48
N GLY A 193 -8.82 -9.19 -13.81
CA GLY A 193 -10.01 -9.53 -13.04
C GLY A 193 -9.73 -10.10 -11.64
N GLU A 194 -8.54 -10.66 -11.42
CA GLU A 194 -8.13 -11.21 -10.12
C GLU A 194 -7.34 -10.22 -9.27
N LEU A 195 -6.58 -9.33 -9.90
CA LEU A 195 -5.54 -8.55 -9.24
C LEU A 195 -5.80 -7.05 -9.20
N CYS A 196 -6.57 -6.52 -10.18
CA CYS A 196 -6.86 -5.09 -10.19
C CYS A 196 -7.95 -4.74 -9.17
N PRO A 197 -7.70 -3.83 -8.22
CA PRO A 197 -8.68 -3.51 -7.18
C PRO A 197 -10.04 -3.09 -7.72
N ILE A 198 -10.09 -2.27 -8.78
CA ILE A 198 -11.38 -1.84 -9.34
C ILE A 198 -12.22 -3.02 -9.87
N GLU A 199 -11.58 -4.04 -10.44
CA GLU A 199 -12.27 -5.22 -10.98
C GLU A 199 -12.86 -6.11 -9.87
N ARG A 200 -12.36 -5.96 -8.65
CA ARG A 200 -12.74 -6.75 -7.47
C ARG A 200 -13.52 -5.97 -6.43
N ILE A 201 -13.84 -4.71 -6.70
CA ILE A 201 -14.45 -3.80 -5.70
C ILE A 201 -15.84 -4.27 -5.23
N ASP A 202 -16.50 -5.14 -5.99
CA ASP A 202 -17.75 -5.79 -5.60
C ASP A 202 -17.62 -6.63 -4.32
N VAL A 203 -16.44 -7.12 -3.99
CA VAL A 203 -16.17 -7.82 -2.71
C VAL A 203 -16.36 -6.87 -1.54
N ALA A 204 -15.84 -5.66 -1.62
CA ALA A 204 -16.05 -4.62 -0.61
C ALA A 204 -17.53 -4.17 -0.55
N ALA A 205 -18.20 -4.08 -1.71
CA ALA A 205 -19.63 -3.77 -1.78
C ALA A 205 -20.48 -4.86 -1.10
N LYS A 206 -20.21 -6.14 -1.36
CA LYS A 206 -20.87 -7.28 -0.69
C LYS A 206 -20.61 -7.28 0.82
N GLY A 207 -19.39 -6.90 1.24
CA GLY A 207 -19.04 -6.69 2.65
C GLY A 207 -19.67 -5.45 3.28
N SER A 208 -20.43 -4.67 2.52
CA SER A 208 -21.07 -3.41 2.92
C SER A 208 -20.06 -2.37 3.46
N VAL A 209 -18.87 -2.31 2.89
CA VAL A 209 -17.85 -1.31 3.23
C VAL A 209 -18.24 0.04 2.61
N PRO A 210 -18.46 1.10 3.40
CA PRO A 210 -18.82 2.40 2.85
C PRO A 210 -17.58 3.18 2.38
N PHE A 211 -17.77 4.01 1.34
CA PHE A 211 -16.75 4.89 0.78
C PHE A 211 -17.19 6.36 0.81
N CYS A 212 -16.23 7.25 1.13
CA CYS A 212 -16.36 8.69 0.91
C CYS A 212 -15.13 9.19 0.15
N ILE A 213 -15.34 9.76 -1.03
CA ILE A 213 -14.27 10.07 -1.96
C ILE A 213 -14.41 11.52 -2.43
N ILE A 214 -13.31 12.28 -2.40
CA ILE A 214 -13.22 13.55 -3.13
C ILE A 214 -12.30 13.40 -4.33
N HIS A 215 -12.76 13.81 -5.54
CA HIS A 215 -12.01 13.65 -6.78
C HIS A 215 -12.31 14.80 -7.75
N GLY A 216 -11.30 15.32 -8.43
CA GLY A 216 -11.45 16.36 -9.42
C GLY A 216 -11.97 15.83 -10.77
N ASP A 217 -12.85 16.56 -11.45
CA ASP A 217 -13.37 16.15 -12.74
C ASP A 217 -12.45 16.51 -13.93
N ASP A 218 -11.40 17.31 -13.67
CA ASP A 218 -10.35 17.61 -14.66
C ASP A 218 -9.01 16.90 -14.35
N ASP A 219 -9.04 15.84 -13.52
CA ASP A 219 -7.85 15.07 -13.21
C ASP A 219 -7.40 14.23 -14.42
N LYS A 220 -6.26 14.66 -15.02
CA LYS A 220 -5.67 14.01 -16.19
C LYS A 220 -4.66 12.93 -15.82
N LEU A 221 -4.14 12.96 -14.58
CA LEU A 221 -3.18 11.97 -14.09
C LEU A 221 -3.89 10.72 -13.58
N VAL A 222 -4.94 10.92 -12.79
CA VAL A 222 -5.82 9.86 -12.27
C VAL A 222 -7.24 10.20 -12.71
N PRO A 223 -7.67 9.81 -13.93
CA PRO A 223 -8.98 10.21 -14.44
C PRO A 223 -10.10 9.72 -13.56
N LEU A 224 -11.06 10.63 -13.24
CA LEU A 224 -12.23 10.34 -12.44
C LEU A 224 -13.04 9.15 -12.94
N GLY A 225 -13.25 9.07 -14.27
CA GLY A 225 -14.10 8.08 -14.94
C GLY A 225 -13.75 6.64 -14.57
N PRO A 226 -12.53 6.14 -14.93
CA PRO A 226 -12.14 4.75 -14.69
C PRO A 226 -11.78 4.43 -13.22
N ASN A 227 -11.75 5.43 -12.34
CA ASN A 227 -11.42 5.27 -10.92
C ASN A 227 -12.66 5.49 -10.04
N SER A 228 -12.86 6.67 -9.48
CA SER A 228 -13.90 6.91 -8.47
C SER A 228 -15.33 6.82 -9.04
N ALA A 229 -15.55 7.22 -10.28
CA ALA A 229 -16.86 7.07 -10.91
C ALA A 229 -17.16 5.60 -11.24
N GLU A 230 -16.17 4.83 -11.71
CA GLU A 230 -16.34 3.40 -11.95
C GLU A 230 -16.59 2.64 -10.63
N LEU A 231 -15.89 3.00 -9.54
CA LEU A 231 -16.16 2.42 -8.21
C LEU A 231 -17.63 2.64 -7.82
N LYS A 232 -18.11 3.87 -7.92
CA LYS A 232 -19.51 4.18 -7.59
C LYS A 232 -20.49 3.38 -8.46
N LYS A 233 -20.28 3.32 -9.76
CA LYS A 233 -21.09 2.55 -10.71
C LYS A 233 -21.14 1.06 -10.34
N ARG A 234 -20.01 0.46 -9.93
CA ARG A 234 -19.97 -0.95 -9.51
C ARG A 234 -20.72 -1.19 -8.20
N TYR A 235 -20.68 -0.23 -7.28
CA TYR A 235 -21.51 -0.27 -6.08
C TYR A 235 -23.01 -0.14 -6.41
N GLU A 236 -23.38 0.72 -7.34
CA GLU A 236 -24.76 0.84 -7.83
C GLU A 236 -25.24 -0.46 -8.47
N ALA A 237 -24.39 -1.10 -9.30
CA ALA A 237 -24.71 -2.41 -9.89
C ALA A 237 -24.85 -3.53 -8.86
N ALA A 238 -24.21 -3.40 -7.70
CA ALA A 238 -24.35 -4.31 -6.56
C ALA A 238 -25.50 -3.92 -5.61
N GLU A 239 -26.36 -2.97 -5.98
CA GLU A 239 -27.45 -2.41 -5.14
C GLU A 239 -26.96 -1.80 -3.81
N LYS A 240 -25.70 -1.30 -3.81
CA LYS A 240 -25.01 -0.69 -2.67
C LYS A 240 -24.57 0.75 -2.93
N GLY A 241 -25.14 1.40 -3.96
CA GLY A 241 -24.74 2.76 -4.35
C GLY A 241 -24.88 3.80 -3.23
N ASN A 242 -25.79 3.58 -2.29
CA ASN A 242 -25.96 4.43 -1.09
C ASN A 242 -24.77 4.38 -0.13
N LEU A 243 -23.87 3.40 -0.26
CA LEU A 243 -22.64 3.31 0.53
C LEU A 243 -21.48 4.12 -0.06
N VAL A 244 -21.65 4.73 -1.25
CA VAL A 244 -20.59 5.52 -1.89
C VAL A 244 -21.01 6.98 -1.99
N ASN A 245 -20.36 7.81 -1.21
CA ASN A 245 -20.40 9.26 -1.34
C ASN A 245 -19.23 9.73 -2.22
N LEU A 246 -19.53 10.24 -3.41
CA LEU A 246 -18.55 10.77 -4.36
C LEU A 246 -18.71 12.28 -4.49
N ILE A 247 -17.76 13.02 -3.91
CA ILE A 247 -17.66 14.48 -3.96
C ILE A 247 -16.83 14.86 -5.18
N VAL A 248 -17.45 15.46 -6.18
CA VAL A 248 -16.77 15.88 -7.42
C VAL A 248 -16.30 17.33 -7.29
N ALA A 249 -14.99 17.55 -7.24
CA ALA A 249 -14.37 18.87 -7.21
C ALA A 249 -14.29 19.44 -8.63
N LYS A 250 -15.18 20.36 -8.96
CA LYS A 250 -15.33 20.92 -10.30
C LYS A 250 -14.12 21.71 -10.75
N GLY A 251 -13.61 21.43 -11.97
CA GLY A 251 -12.45 22.09 -12.59
C GLY A 251 -11.13 21.77 -11.91
N GLN A 252 -11.08 20.79 -11.00
CA GLN A 252 -9.85 20.44 -10.29
C GLN A 252 -9.15 19.26 -10.95
N GLY A 253 -7.84 19.41 -11.14
CA GLY A 253 -6.94 18.34 -11.59
C GLY A 253 -6.27 17.62 -10.41
N HIS A 254 -5.25 16.79 -10.72
CA HIS A 254 -4.43 16.11 -9.68
C HIS A 254 -3.44 17.09 -9.06
N SER A 255 -3.89 17.86 -8.10
CA SER A 255 -3.14 19.00 -7.58
C SER A 255 -3.15 19.09 -6.06
N PHE A 256 -2.40 20.05 -5.52
CA PHE A 256 -2.42 20.39 -4.11
C PHE A 256 -3.50 21.45 -3.79
N TRP A 257 -4.60 21.46 -4.54
CA TRP A 257 -5.72 22.33 -4.19
C TRP A 257 -6.22 22.04 -2.78
N GLU A 258 -6.28 23.10 -1.96
CA GLU A 258 -6.56 22.98 -0.53
C GLU A 258 -7.89 22.27 -0.21
N GLY A 259 -8.89 22.43 -1.08
CA GLY A 259 -10.18 21.79 -0.90
C GLY A 259 -10.14 20.24 -0.86
N PHE A 260 -9.12 19.60 -1.46
CA PHE A 260 -8.92 18.17 -1.33
C PHE A 260 -8.51 17.76 0.08
N PHE A 261 -7.67 18.57 0.73
CA PHE A 261 -7.06 18.28 2.02
C PHE A 261 -7.81 18.89 3.20
N ARG A 262 -8.81 19.75 2.91
CA ARG A 262 -9.71 20.36 3.90
C ARG A 262 -11.17 20.01 3.65
N CYS A 263 -11.43 18.88 3.03
CA CYS A 263 -12.79 18.37 2.82
C CYS A 263 -13.36 17.91 4.17
N GLN A 264 -14.17 18.75 4.80
CA GLN A 264 -14.78 18.46 6.10
C GLN A 264 -15.64 17.21 6.07
N GLU A 265 -16.39 17.02 5.00
CA GLU A 265 -17.29 15.85 4.82
C GLU A 265 -16.50 14.52 4.81
N LEU A 266 -15.32 14.50 4.16
CA LEU A 266 -14.42 13.33 4.20
C LEU A 266 -13.83 13.12 5.59
N VAL A 267 -13.47 14.20 6.28
CA VAL A 267 -12.92 14.16 7.65
C VAL A 267 -13.95 13.61 8.61
N ASP A 268 -15.18 14.13 8.58
CA ASP A 268 -16.28 13.71 9.46
C ASP A 268 -16.63 12.24 9.23
N PHE A 269 -16.69 11.81 7.95
CA PHE A 269 -16.91 10.41 7.61
C PHE A 269 -15.84 9.51 8.23
N LEU A 270 -14.56 9.83 8.06
CA LEU A 270 -13.46 9.00 8.58
C LEU A 270 -13.46 8.93 10.11
N ILE A 271 -13.74 10.04 10.81
CA ILE A 271 -13.86 10.08 12.27
C ILE A 271 -15.02 9.20 12.73
N GLU A 272 -16.20 9.33 12.08
CA GLU A 272 -17.37 8.52 12.39
C GLU A 272 -17.09 7.03 12.19
N ARG A 273 -16.49 6.66 11.05
CA ARG A 273 -16.17 5.26 10.75
C ARG A 273 -15.15 4.68 11.74
N ALA A 274 -14.07 5.40 12.03
CA ALA A 274 -13.07 4.94 12.99
C ALA A 274 -13.69 4.72 14.39
N ARG A 275 -14.55 5.63 14.84
CA ARG A 275 -15.27 5.50 16.13
C ARG A 275 -16.27 4.35 16.12
N SER A 276 -16.99 4.13 15.03
CA SER A 276 -17.94 3.02 14.92
C SER A 276 -17.23 1.66 14.91
N GLY A 277 -16.04 1.58 14.31
CA GLY A 277 -15.21 0.37 14.33
C GLY A 277 -14.60 0.04 15.70
N ALA A 278 -14.60 1.00 16.62
CA ALA A 278 -14.10 0.85 17.99
C ALA A 278 -15.21 0.46 19.02
N ARG A 279 -16.45 0.34 18.56
CA ARG A 279 -17.60 -0.13 19.38
C ARG A 279 -17.75 -1.64 19.20
#